data_cdc2a2030eb108038f85366b5f1bdc68
#
_entry.id   cdc2a2030eb108038f85366b5f1bdc68
#
_cell.length_a   1.000
_cell.length_b   1.000
_cell.length_c   1.000
_cell.angle_alpha   90.00
_cell.angle_beta   90.00
_cell.angle_gamma   90.00
#
_symmetry.space_group_name_H-M   'P 1'
#
loop_
_entity.id
_entity.type
_entity.pdbx_description
1 polymer ?
#
loop_
_entity_poly.entity_id
_entity_poly.type
_entity_poly.pdbx_seq_one_letter_code
_entity_poly.pdbx_strand_id
1 'polypeptide(L)'
;MTMNFSVASNKWVRSAIFAVATSVVATGCTTVNPYTREDQTAKSTSGALIGAVAGAAIGVASSSKSDRGKGALIGAASGAALGGGIGYYMDVQETKLRQQLESTGISVTRDGDNIVLNMPNEITFGVDKSDLSSRAMNALHNVALVAKEYDKTMLNVYGFTDSTGSESYNLRLSQVRAGEVSNYLILNGVTANRVASKGMGEARPIASNNTTQGRAENRRVEIVLSPTAG
;
A
#
# COMPACT_ATOMS: atom_id res chain seq x y z
N MET A 1 58.19 -43.06 -3.53
CA MET A 1 57.06 -43.32 -2.59
C MET A 1 56.06 -42.21 -2.78
N THR A 2 55.16 -42.35 -3.74
CA THR A 2 54.19 -41.31 -4.15
C THR A 2 52.83 -41.69 -3.61
N MET A 3 52.31 -40.90 -2.66
CA MET A 3 50.96 -41.05 -2.11
C MET A 3 49.92 -40.42 -3.06
N ASN A 4 49.09 -41.27 -3.64
CA ASN A 4 47.88 -40.84 -4.39
C ASN A 4 46.74 -40.58 -3.41
N PHE A 5 46.33 -39.35 -3.24
CA PHE A 5 45.07 -39.00 -2.56
C PHE A 5 43.92 -39.07 -3.55
N SER A 6 43.12 -40.14 -3.41
CA SER A 6 41.83 -40.27 -4.08
C SER A 6 40.82 -39.37 -3.41
N VAL A 7 40.36 -38.32 -4.09
CA VAL A 7 39.22 -37.48 -3.63
C VAL A 7 37.94 -38.24 -3.92
N ALA A 8 37.39 -38.92 -2.94
CA ALA A 8 36.07 -39.51 -2.99
C ALA A 8 35.04 -38.37 -3.14
N SER A 9 34.28 -38.37 -4.26
CA SER A 9 33.19 -37.45 -4.52
C SER A 9 32.03 -37.73 -3.57
N ASN A 10 31.96 -37.02 -2.48
CA ASN A 10 30.95 -37.20 -1.44
C ASN A 10 29.59 -36.62 -1.91
N LYS A 11 28.74 -37.47 -2.49
CA LYS A 11 27.35 -37.08 -2.88
C LYS A 11 26.53 -36.59 -1.68
N TRP A 12 26.91 -36.96 -0.46
CA TRP A 12 26.25 -36.56 0.79
C TRP A 12 26.46 -35.08 1.14
N VAL A 13 27.56 -34.46 0.74
CA VAL A 13 27.81 -33.03 0.99
C VAL A 13 26.92 -32.14 0.13
N ARG A 14 26.55 -32.58 -1.08
CA ARG A 14 25.62 -31.85 -1.94
C ARG A 14 24.17 -31.85 -1.43
N SER A 15 23.75 -32.93 -0.81
CA SER A 15 22.39 -33.03 -0.21
C SER A 15 22.26 -32.23 1.08
N ALA A 16 23.32 -32.09 1.87
CA ALA A 16 23.32 -31.30 3.09
C ALA A 16 23.21 -29.78 2.81
N ILE A 17 23.81 -29.30 1.72
CA ILE A 17 23.73 -27.87 1.32
C ILE A 17 22.33 -27.54 0.82
N PHE A 18 21.60 -28.47 0.17
CA PHE A 18 20.22 -28.25 -0.28
C PHE A 18 19.22 -28.28 0.88
N ALA A 19 19.46 -29.06 1.92
CA ALA A 19 18.57 -29.15 3.09
C ALA A 19 18.68 -27.92 4.01
N VAL A 20 19.82 -27.23 4.06
CA VAL A 20 20.01 -26.02 4.85
C VAL A 20 19.38 -24.80 4.16
N ALA A 21 19.32 -24.77 2.83
CA ALA A 21 18.69 -23.67 2.09
C ALA A 21 17.15 -23.65 2.22
N THR A 22 16.52 -24.79 2.50
CA THR A 22 15.06 -24.89 2.66
C THR A 22 14.54 -24.61 4.07
N SER A 23 15.40 -24.60 5.10
CA SER A 23 14.99 -24.37 6.49
C SER A 23 15.04 -22.88 6.93
N VAL A 24 15.59 -21.97 6.13
CA VAL A 24 15.66 -20.54 6.45
C VAL A 24 14.38 -19.77 6.06
N VAL A 25 13.45 -20.38 5.32
CA VAL A 25 12.25 -19.70 4.82
C VAL A 25 11.10 -19.66 5.84
N ALA A 26 11.21 -20.31 7.00
CA ALA A 26 10.07 -20.49 7.91
C ALA A 26 10.04 -19.55 9.13
N THR A 27 11.02 -18.67 9.31
CA THR A 27 10.95 -17.63 10.34
C THR A 27 10.62 -16.26 9.71
N GLY A 28 9.44 -16.17 9.08
CA GLY A 28 8.86 -14.89 8.73
C GLY A 28 8.64 -14.09 10.02
N CYS A 29 9.17 -12.86 10.09
CA CYS A 29 8.81 -11.94 11.16
C CYS A 29 7.29 -11.74 11.09
N THR A 30 6.56 -12.34 12.03
CA THR A 30 5.13 -12.07 12.22
C THR A 30 5.00 -10.81 13.08
N THR A 31 4.16 -9.89 12.67
CA THR A 31 3.74 -8.75 13.48
C THR A 31 2.30 -8.99 13.91
N VAL A 32 2.01 -8.73 15.17
CA VAL A 32 0.64 -8.82 15.69
C VAL A 32 -0.14 -7.61 15.16
N ASN A 33 -1.26 -7.85 14.52
CA ASN A 33 -2.18 -6.78 14.16
C ASN A 33 -2.71 -6.12 15.44
N PRO A 34 -2.46 -4.82 15.67
CA PRO A 34 -2.86 -4.15 16.92
C PRO A 34 -4.38 -4.12 17.14
N TYR A 35 -5.19 -4.36 16.11
CA TYR A 35 -6.66 -4.32 16.16
C TYR A 35 -7.31 -5.70 16.25
N THR A 36 -6.82 -6.70 15.50
CA THR A 36 -7.39 -8.05 15.50
C THR A 36 -6.65 -9.01 16.40
N ARG A 37 -5.43 -8.65 16.87
CA ARG A 37 -4.50 -9.50 17.62
C ARG A 37 -4.13 -10.81 16.90
N GLU A 38 -4.34 -10.84 15.59
CA GLU A 38 -3.93 -11.95 14.74
C GLU A 38 -2.50 -11.74 14.25
N ASP A 39 -1.76 -12.83 14.15
CA ASP A 39 -0.42 -12.83 13.59
C ASP A 39 -0.50 -12.58 12.08
N GLN A 40 0.11 -11.50 11.62
CA GLN A 40 0.22 -11.17 10.20
C GLN A 40 1.68 -11.17 9.77
N THR A 41 1.95 -11.66 8.57
CA THR A 41 3.26 -11.46 7.95
C THR A 41 3.46 -9.98 7.67
N ALA A 42 4.50 -9.38 8.22
CA ALA A 42 4.82 -7.97 7.97
C ALA A 42 4.93 -7.72 6.45
N LYS A 43 4.30 -6.64 5.97
CA LYS A 43 4.35 -6.28 4.54
C LYS A 43 5.77 -6.02 4.04
N SER A 44 6.63 -5.50 4.93
CA SER A 44 8.07 -5.39 4.69
C SER A 44 8.72 -6.73 4.35
N THR A 45 8.32 -7.82 5.05
CA THR A 45 8.84 -9.17 4.77
C THR A 45 8.36 -9.67 3.42
N SER A 46 7.08 -9.46 3.07
CA SER A 46 6.53 -9.84 1.77
C SER A 46 7.19 -9.04 0.63
N GLY A 47 7.36 -7.74 0.80
CA GLY A 47 8.05 -6.88 -0.16
C GLY A 47 9.52 -7.26 -0.34
N ALA A 48 10.23 -7.59 0.76
CA ALA A 48 11.61 -8.05 0.71
C ALA A 48 11.75 -9.39 -0.03
N LEU A 49 10.82 -10.32 0.15
CA LEU A 49 10.82 -11.62 -0.56
C LEU A 49 10.59 -11.44 -2.06
N ILE A 50 9.57 -10.64 -2.44
CA ILE A 50 9.28 -10.34 -3.85
C ILE A 50 10.45 -9.60 -4.49
N GLY A 51 11.00 -8.59 -3.82
CA GLY A 51 12.15 -7.84 -4.28
C GLY A 51 13.40 -8.71 -4.43
N ALA A 52 13.65 -9.63 -3.49
CA ALA A 52 14.77 -10.57 -3.56
C ALA A 52 14.67 -11.48 -4.79
N VAL A 53 13.49 -12.03 -5.09
CA VAL A 53 13.28 -12.89 -6.26
C VAL A 53 13.47 -12.11 -7.56
N ALA A 54 12.87 -10.94 -7.68
CA ALA A 54 13.01 -10.09 -8.86
C ALA A 54 14.45 -9.61 -9.04
N GLY A 55 15.09 -9.15 -7.95
CA GLY A 55 16.48 -8.71 -7.97
C GLY A 55 17.46 -9.83 -8.33
N ALA A 56 17.25 -11.05 -7.81
CA ALA A 56 18.04 -12.22 -8.18
C ALA A 56 17.95 -12.53 -9.67
N ALA A 57 16.74 -12.48 -10.26
CA ALA A 57 16.55 -12.72 -11.69
C ALA A 57 17.27 -11.70 -12.56
N ILE A 58 17.19 -10.41 -12.19
CA ILE A 58 17.91 -9.33 -12.88
C ILE A 58 19.43 -9.50 -12.72
N GLY A 59 19.90 -9.80 -11.48
CA GLY A 59 21.31 -10.02 -11.18
C GLY A 59 21.91 -11.17 -11.97
N VAL A 60 21.17 -12.28 -12.15
CA VAL A 60 21.60 -13.40 -13.01
C VAL A 60 21.66 -12.98 -14.48
N ALA A 61 20.65 -12.24 -14.96
CA ALA A 61 20.56 -11.85 -16.36
C ALA A 61 21.65 -10.87 -16.79
N SER A 62 22.10 -10.01 -15.87
CA SER A 62 23.14 -9.01 -16.11
C SER A 62 24.58 -9.48 -15.83
N SER A 63 24.75 -10.70 -15.30
CA SER A 63 26.07 -11.25 -14.94
C SER A 63 26.62 -12.20 -16.02
N SER A 64 27.96 -12.31 -16.10
CA SER A 64 28.64 -13.30 -16.95
C SER A 64 28.32 -14.73 -16.50
N LYS A 65 28.47 -15.71 -17.39
CA LYS A 65 28.16 -17.12 -17.08
C LYS A 65 28.91 -17.67 -15.84
N SER A 66 30.13 -17.17 -15.58
CA SER A 66 30.95 -17.56 -14.43
C SER A 66 30.50 -16.92 -13.12
N ASP A 67 29.87 -15.74 -13.18
CA ASP A 67 29.53 -14.93 -11.98
C ASP A 67 28.03 -14.88 -11.67
N ARG A 68 27.22 -15.69 -12.35
CA ARG A 68 25.76 -15.72 -12.15
C ARG A 68 25.34 -15.93 -10.72
N GLY A 69 26.07 -16.75 -9.96
CA GLY A 69 25.81 -16.97 -8.54
C GLY A 69 26.03 -15.71 -7.69
N LYS A 70 27.08 -14.96 -7.97
CA LYS A 70 27.35 -13.67 -7.30
C LYS A 70 26.31 -12.61 -7.71
N GLY A 71 25.97 -12.54 -9.01
CA GLY A 71 24.95 -11.65 -9.51
C GLY A 71 23.57 -11.92 -8.90
N ALA A 72 23.19 -13.20 -8.73
CA ALA A 72 21.96 -13.56 -8.05
C ALA A 72 21.94 -13.10 -6.59
N LEU A 73 23.03 -13.29 -5.85
CA LEU A 73 23.14 -12.89 -4.44
C LEU A 73 23.09 -11.37 -4.27
N ILE A 74 23.84 -10.64 -5.09
CA ILE A 74 23.85 -9.17 -5.04
C ILE A 74 22.49 -8.63 -5.44
N GLY A 75 21.89 -9.15 -6.52
CA GLY A 75 20.57 -8.73 -6.97
C GLY A 75 19.46 -9.05 -5.95
N ALA A 76 19.51 -10.23 -5.33
CA ALA A 76 18.57 -10.59 -4.28
C ALA A 76 18.68 -9.68 -3.05
N ALA A 77 19.90 -9.39 -2.60
CA ALA A 77 20.12 -8.51 -1.45
C ALA A 77 19.63 -7.07 -1.73
N SER A 78 19.92 -6.54 -2.92
CA SER A 78 19.47 -5.20 -3.33
C SER A 78 17.94 -5.15 -3.48
N GLY A 79 17.35 -6.16 -4.12
CA GLY A 79 15.90 -6.23 -4.30
C GLY A 79 15.15 -6.41 -2.98
N ALA A 80 15.67 -7.23 -2.05
CA ALA A 80 15.11 -7.39 -0.72
C ALA A 80 15.13 -6.09 0.09
N ALA A 81 16.24 -5.35 0.01
CA ALA A 81 16.39 -4.07 0.70
C ALA A 81 15.39 -3.01 0.19
N LEU A 82 15.23 -2.92 -1.14
CA LEU A 82 14.29 -1.99 -1.76
C LEU A 82 12.83 -2.37 -1.47
N GLY A 83 12.45 -3.64 -1.68
CA GLY A 83 11.09 -4.13 -1.43
C GLY A 83 10.71 -4.08 0.04
N GLY A 84 11.62 -4.47 0.95
CA GLY A 84 11.40 -4.39 2.39
C GLY A 84 11.31 -2.95 2.90
N GLY A 85 12.10 -2.04 2.33
CA GLY A 85 12.08 -0.62 2.69
C GLY A 85 10.75 0.06 2.38
N ILE A 86 10.19 -0.18 1.20
CA ILE A 86 8.86 0.35 0.81
C ILE A 86 7.78 -0.23 1.70
N GLY A 87 7.77 -1.57 1.89
CA GLY A 87 6.81 -2.24 2.75
C GLY A 87 6.80 -1.67 4.15
N TYR A 88 7.96 -1.58 4.79
CA TYR A 88 8.09 -1.01 6.14
C TYR A 88 7.61 0.44 6.21
N TYR A 89 8.00 1.28 5.23
CA TYR A 89 7.56 2.67 5.17
C TYR A 89 6.04 2.80 5.14
N MET A 90 5.38 1.98 4.32
CA MET A 90 3.93 1.96 4.22
C MET A 90 3.25 1.37 5.47
N ASP A 91 3.86 0.37 6.11
CA ASP A 91 3.33 -0.24 7.34
C ASP A 91 3.32 0.78 8.51
N VAL A 92 4.39 1.57 8.65
CA VAL A 92 4.46 2.62 9.67
C VAL A 92 3.48 3.75 9.37
N GLN A 93 3.37 4.17 8.12
CA GLN A 93 2.41 5.18 7.68
C GLN A 93 0.96 4.72 7.94
N GLU A 94 0.63 3.47 7.59
CA GLU A 94 -0.69 2.88 7.84
C GLU A 94 -1.03 2.87 9.34
N THR A 95 -0.11 2.41 10.17
CA THR A 95 -0.30 2.38 11.63
C THR A 95 -0.61 3.77 12.18
N LYS A 96 0.12 4.77 11.74
CA LYS A 96 -0.07 6.15 12.17
C LYS A 96 -1.40 6.72 11.70
N LEU A 97 -1.81 6.44 10.46
CA LEU A 97 -3.13 6.82 9.93
C LEU A 97 -4.26 6.16 10.74
N ARG A 98 -4.15 4.87 11.06
CA ARG A 98 -5.15 4.16 11.88
C ARG A 98 -5.30 4.82 13.25
N GLN A 99 -4.21 5.11 13.93
CA GLN A 99 -4.24 5.78 15.26
C GLN A 99 -4.90 7.16 15.16
N GLN A 100 -4.57 7.96 14.16
CA GLN A 100 -5.10 9.31 14.02
C GLN A 100 -6.57 9.36 13.55
N LEU A 101 -7.07 8.30 12.93
CA LEU A 101 -8.41 8.25 12.34
C LEU A 101 -9.39 7.35 13.12
N GLU A 102 -8.95 6.69 14.20
CA GLU A 102 -9.71 5.67 14.94
C GLU A 102 -11.13 6.11 15.35
N SER A 103 -11.33 7.37 15.75
CA SER A 103 -12.63 7.88 16.20
C SER A 103 -13.37 8.71 15.14
N THR A 104 -12.82 8.84 13.94
CA THR A 104 -13.36 9.75 12.91
C THR A 104 -14.46 9.13 12.05
N GLY A 105 -14.58 7.79 12.02
CA GLY A 105 -15.47 7.05 11.12
C GLY A 105 -14.90 6.85 9.72
N ILE A 106 -13.63 7.22 9.50
CA ILE A 106 -12.89 6.94 8.26
C ILE A 106 -12.20 5.60 8.42
N SER A 107 -12.42 4.67 7.48
CA SER A 107 -11.75 3.39 7.51
C SER A 107 -10.38 3.47 6.80
N VAL A 108 -9.40 2.75 7.35
CA VAL A 108 -8.05 2.61 6.78
C VAL A 108 -7.86 1.16 6.39
N THR A 109 -7.69 0.90 5.11
CA THR A 109 -7.51 -0.46 4.56
C THR A 109 -6.22 -0.54 3.77
N ARG A 110 -5.49 -1.65 3.91
CA ARG A 110 -4.33 -1.93 3.07
C ARG A 110 -4.78 -2.69 1.82
N ASP A 111 -4.39 -2.22 0.65
CA ASP A 111 -4.60 -2.88 -0.64
C ASP A 111 -3.26 -2.99 -1.39
N GLY A 112 -2.65 -4.17 -1.31
CA GLY A 112 -1.29 -4.37 -1.81
C GLY A 112 -0.30 -3.39 -1.17
N ASP A 113 0.38 -2.59 -2.00
CA ASP A 113 1.30 -1.54 -1.55
C ASP A 113 0.60 -0.20 -1.25
N ASN A 114 -0.70 -0.09 -1.50
CA ASN A 114 -1.46 1.12 -1.26
C ASN A 114 -2.16 1.12 0.10
N ILE A 115 -2.40 2.31 0.65
CA ILE A 115 -3.29 2.52 1.79
C ILE A 115 -4.52 3.25 1.26
N VAL A 116 -5.71 2.71 1.51
CA VAL A 116 -6.99 3.29 1.10
C VAL A 116 -7.71 3.83 2.32
N LEU A 117 -7.99 5.13 2.32
CA LEU A 117 -8.84 5.79 3.31
C LEU A 117 -10.23 5.93 2.70
N ASN A 118 -11.22 5.27 3.26
CA ASN A 118 -12.61 5.40 2.82
C ASN A 118 -13.36 6.38 3.73
N MET A 119 -13.88 7.44 3.15
CA MET A 119 -14.59 8.55 3.79
C MET A 119 -16.05 8.54 3.35
N PRO A 120 -16.99 8.01 4.17
CA PRO A 120 -18.42 8.08 3.86
C PRO A 120 -18.91 9.51 3.67
N ASN A 121 -19.80 9.73 2.72
CA ASN A 121 -20.32 11.06 2.40
C ASN A 121 -20.93 11.78 3.61
N GLU A 122 -21.64 11.05 4.46
CA GLU A 122 -22.33 11.57 5.64
C GLU A 122 -21.36 12.17 6.67
N ILE A 123 -20.12 11.68 6.70
CA ILE A 123 -19.06 12.21 7.55
C ILE A 123 -18.35 13.35 6.82
N THR A 124 -18.17 13.22 5.51
CA THR A 124 -17.29 14.07 4.72
C THR A 124 -17.93 15.42 4.39
N PHE A 125 -19.22 15.44 4.05
CA PHE A 125 -19.92 16.64 3.58
C PHE A 125 -21.16 16.96 4.40
N GLY A 126 -21.59 18.23 4.35
CA GLY A 126 -22.91 18.60 4.84
C GLY A 126 -24.03 17.97 4.01
N VAL A 127 -25.25 17.95 4.54
CA VAL A 127 -26.43 17.42 3.84
C VAL A 127 -26.64 18.23 2.55
N ASP A 128 -26.73 17.52 1.43
CA ASP A 128 -26.88 18.07 0.07
C ASP A 128 -25.82 19.12 -0.34
N LYS A 129 -24.62 19.05 0.27
CA LYS A 129 -23.52 19.97 0.02
C LYS A 129 -22.27 19.23 -0.49
N SER A 130 -21.35 20.02 -1.02
CA SER A 130 -19.98 19.62 -1.32
C SER A 130 -18.96 20.24 -0.36
N ASP A 131 -19.42 21.13 0.54
CA ASP A 131 -18.56 21.72 1.57
C ASP A 131 -18.18 20.69 2.62
N LEU A 132 -16.91 20.65 2.99
CA LEU A 132 -16.40 19.73 4.01
C LEU A 132 -17.03 20.00 5.38
N SER A 133 -17.47 18.95 6.05
CA SER A 133 -17.90 19.02 7.43
C SER A 133 -16.72 19.31 8.38
N SER A 134 -17.00 19.89 9.55
CA SER A 134 -15.96 20.11 10.57
C SER A 134 -15.28 18.79 11.00
N ARG A 135 -16.04 17.68 11.01
CA ARG A 135 -15.50 16.35 11.29
C ARG A 135 -14.52 15.89 10.22
N ALA A 136 -14.87 16.07 8.95
CA ALA A 136 -13.99 15.77 7.84
C ALA A 136 -12.74 16.66 7.84
N MET A 137 -12.89 17.95 8.10
CA MET A 137 -11.75 18.87 8.17
C MET A 137 -10.75 18.44 9.25
N ASN A 138 -11.20 18.07 10.44
CA ASN A 138 -10.33 17.57 11.51
C ASN A 138 -9.62 16.27 11.10
N ALA A 139 -10.34 15.33 10.51
CA ALA A 139 -9.76 14.07 10.04
C ALA A 139 -8.75 14.29 8.90
N LEU A 140 -9.09 15.12 7.92
CA LEU A 140 -8.19 15.47 6.81
C LEU A 140 -6.96 16.26 7.25
N HIS A 141 -7.07 17.06 8.33
CA HIS A 141 -5.91 17.70 8.95
C HIS A 141 -4.92 16.64 9.47
N ASN A 142 -5.41 15.62 10.15
CA ASN A 142 -4.56 14.51 10.62
C ASN A 142 -3.96 13.72 9.45
N VAL A 143 -4.73 13.47 8.38
CA VAL A 143 -4.20 12.87 7.14
C VAL A 143 -3.09 13.72 6.54
N ALA A 144 -3.27 15.05 6.48
CA ALA A 144 -2.27 15.97 5.95
C ALA A 144 -0.99 15.96 6.80
N LEU A 145 -1.07 15.90 8.14
CA LEU A 145 0.09 15.78 9.02
C LEU A 145 0.89 14.51 8.73
N VAL A 146 0.21 13.37 8.62
CA VAL A 146 0.87 12.10 8.29
C VAL A 146 1.45 12.14 6.86
N ALA A 147 0.72 12.66 5.88
CA ALA A 147 1.20 12.76 4.51
C ALA A 147 2.41 13.71 4.34
N LYS A 148 2.56 14.70 5.19
CA LYS A 148 3.76 15.57 5.25
C LYS A 148 4.97 14.88 5.84
N GLU A 149 4.77 14.08 6.87
CA GLU A 149 5.84 13.30 7.50
C GLU A 149 6.30 12.15 6.57
N TYR A 150 5.36 11.54 5.85
CA TYR A 150 5.60 10.46 4.90
C TYR A 150 5.50 11.00 3.47
N ASP A 151 6.57 11.63 3.00
CA ASP A 151 6.58 12.37 1.73
C ASP A 151 6.75 11.51 0.47
N LYS A 152 7.08 10.23 0.61
CA LYS A 152 7.28 9.27 -0.49
C LYS A 152 6.01 8.55 -0.92
N THR A 153 4.86 9.23 -0.85
CA THR A 153 3.57 8.70 -1.32
C THR A 153 2.83 9.73 -2.15
N MET A 154 2.16 9.26 -3.21
CA MET A 154 1.15 10.02 -3.95
C MET A 154 -0.21 9.85 -3.28
N LEU A 155 -1.02 10.88 -3.27
CA LEU A 155 -2.39 10.87 -2.77
C LEU A 155 -3.36 11.04 -3.94
N ASN A 156 -4.06 9.97 -4.30
CA ASN A 156 -5.08 9.99 -5.34
C ASN A 156 -6.46 10.03 -4.68
N VAL A 157 -7.20 11.09 -4.88
CA VAL A 157 -8.52 11.32 -4.29
C VAL A 157 -9.60 11.01 -5.31
N TYR A 158 -10.44 10.03 -5.01
CA TYR A 158 -11.54 9.60 -5.87
C TYR A 158 -12.89 9.91 -5.21
N GLY A 159 -13.76 10.62 -5.93
CA GLY A 159 -15.15 10.84 -5.48
C GLY A 159 -16.09 9.85 -6.16
N PHE A 160 -17.05 9.34 -5.40
CA PHE A 160 -18.07 8.42 -5.89
C PHE A 160 -19.47 8.89 -5.47
N THR A 161 -20.48 8.52 -6.28
CA THR A 161 -21.90 8.70 -6.00
C THR A 161 -22.61 7.36 -5.97
N ASP A 162 -23.86 7.35 -5.57
CA ASP A 162 -24.79 6.28 -5.90
C ASP A 162 -25.33 6.46 -7.33
N SER A 163 -26.19 5.55 -7.77
CA SER A 163 -26.82 5.58 -9.11
C SER A 163 -28.04 6.48 -9.22
N THR A 164 -28.28 7.36 -8.25
CA THR A 164 -29.42 8.28 -8.29
C THR A 164 -29.09 9.51 -9.13
N GLY A 165 -29.92 9.82 -10.10
CA GLY A 165 -29.72 10.97 -11.00
C GLY A 165 -29.08 10.62 -12.33
N SER A 166 -28.63 11.62 -13.08
CA SER A 166 -27.96 11.38 -14.37
C SER A 166 -26.46 11.12 -14.18
N GLU A 167 -25.89 10.28 -15.03
CA GLU A 167 -24.45 9.98 -15.04
C GLU A 167 -23.60 11.25 -15.12
N SER A 168 -23.99 12.20 -15.98
CA SER A 168 -23.27 13.46 -16.14
C SER A 168 -23.31 14.34 -14.89
N TYR A 169 -24.43 14.33 -14.15
CA TYR A 169 -24.55 15.01 -12.87
C TYR A 169 -23.67 14.33 -11.82
N ASN A 170 -23.74 13.01 -11.70
CA ASN A 170 -22.96 12.21 -10.76
C ASN A 170 -21.45 12.37 -10.99
N LEU A 171 -21.02 12.40 -12.24
CA LEU A 171 -19.61 12.63 -12.58
C LEU A 171 -19.13 14.01 -12.12
N ARG A 172 -19.92 15.07 -12.39
CA ARG A 172 -19.56 16.44 -11.94
C ARG A 172 -19.56 16.55 -10.42
N LEU A 173 -20.58 16.02 -9.75
CA LEU A 173 -20.70 16.07 -8.28
C LEU A 173 -19.49 15.37 -7.61
N SER A 174 -19.16 14.18 -8.08
CA SER A 174 -18.03 13.42 -7.57
C SER A 174 -16.69 14.12 -7.82
N GLN A 175 -16.54 14.81 -8.96
CA GLN A 175 -15.34 15.59 -9.27
C GLN A 175 -15.20 16.80 -8.32
N VAL A 176 -16.27 17.52 -8.05
CA VAL A 176 -16.27 18.63 -7.11
C VAL A 176 -15.88 18.15 -5.72
N ARG A 177 -16.49 17.07 -5.23
CA ARG A 177 -16.22 16.49 -3.91
C ARG A 177 -14.77 16.01 -3.75
N ALA A 178 -14.23 15.33 -4.76
CA ALA A 178 -12.81 14.93 -4.76
C ALA A 178 -11.89 16.17 -4.77
N GLY A 179 -12.28 17.22 -5.51
CA GLY A 179 -11.56 18.48 -5.56
C GLY A 179 -11.48 19.17 -4.21
N GLU A 180 -12.60 19.26 -3.47
CA GLU A 180 -12.65 19.89 -2.14
C GLU A 180 -11.72 19.16 -1.14
N VAL A 181 -11.74 17.85 -1.12
CA VAL A 181 -10.83 17.06 -0.27
C VAL A 181 -9.36 17.30 -0.66
N SER A 182 -9.05 17.30 -1.94
CA SER A 182 -7.69 17.54 -2.45
C SER A 182 -7.20 18.95 -2.13
N ASN A 183 -8.03 19.95 -2.35
CA ASN A 183 -7.72 21.35 -2.02
C ASN A 183 -7.44 21.51 -0.53
N TYR A 184 -8.24 20.88 0.32
CA TYR A 184 -8.03 20.93 1.76
C TYR A 184 -6.67 20.32 2.17
N LEU A 185 -6.30 19.18 1.61
CA LEU A 185 -4.99 18.56 1.87
C LEU A 185 -3.83 19.47 1.45
N ILE A 186 -3.93 20.09 0.27
CA ILE A 186 -2.91 21.02 -0.24
C ILE A 186 -2.81 22.26 0.66
N LEU A 187 -3.93 22.86 1.06
CA LEU A 187 -3.96 24.02 1.96
C LEU A 187 -3.39 23.70 3.35
N ASN A 188 -3.44 22.42 3.78
CA ASN A 188 -2.81 21.95 5.02
C ASN A 188 -1.36 21.48 4.84
N GLY A 189 -0.74 21.80 3.70
CA GLY A 189 0.69 21.69 3.47
C GLY A 189 1.15 20.39 2.80
N VAL A 190 0.23 19.59 2.25
CA VAL A 190 0.61 18.50 1.34
C VAL A 190 1.02 19.12 0.00
N THR A 191 2.18 18.75 -0.53
CA THR A 191 2.71 19.31 -1.78
C THR A 191 1.78 18.98 -2.95
N ALA A 192 1.38 20.00 -3.73
CA ALA A 192 0.35 19.88 -4.77
C ALA A 192 0.67 18.83 -5.85
N ASN A 193 1.95 18.64 -6.21
CA ASN A 193 2.35 17.62 -7.19
C ASN A 193 2.18 16.18 -6.68
N ARG A 194 1.91 15.99 -5.40
CA ARG A 194 1.62 14.69 -4.77
C ARG A 194 0.12 14.40 -4.65
N VAL A 195 -0.74 15.35 -4.98
CA VAL A 195 -2.20 15.20 -4.83
C VAL A 195 -2.86 15.26 -6.19
N ALA A 196 -3.63 14.24 -6.52
CA ALA A 196 -4.47 14.20 -7.71
C ALA A 196 -5.91 13.93 -7.31
N SER A 197 -6.88 14.53 -8.01
CA SER A 197 -8.32 14.29 -7.79
C SER A 197 -9.03 13.86 -9.05
N LYS A 198 -10.01 12.94 -8.89
CA LYS A 198 -10.84 12.45 -9.99
C LYS A 198 -12.23 12.11 -9.51
N GLY A 199 -13.25 12.61 -10.20
CA GLY A 199 -14.62 12.14 -10.08
C GLY A 199 -14.80 10.81 -10.83
N MET A 200 -15.46 9.87 -10.19
CA MET A 200 -15.78 8.55 -10.74
C MET A 200 -17.28 8.38 -10.97
N GLY A 201 -18.12 9.34 -10.50
CA GLY A 201 -19.57 9.23 -10.58
C GLY A 201 -20.06 7.97 -9.87
N GLU A 202 -20.99 7.27 -10.49
CA GLU A 202 -21.57 6.02 -9.99
C GLU A 202 -20.75 4.76 -10.38
N ALA A 203 -19.59 4.95 -11.01
CA ALA A 203 -18.71 3.83 -11.36
C ALA A 203 -18.14 3.16 -10.11
N ARG A 204 -17.90 1.85 -10.20
CA ARG A 204 -17.30 1.03 -9.12
C ARG A 204 -18.11 1.07 -7.80
N PRO A 205 -19.37 0.67 -7.80
CA PRO A 205 -20.14 0.53 -6.58
C PRO A 205 -19.52 -0.55 -5.68
N ILE A 206 -19.48 -0.29 -4.37
CA ILE A 206 -19.00 -1.24 -3.35
C ILE A 206 -20.17 -1.98 -2.68
N ALA A 207 -21.39 -1.50 -2.87
CA ALA A 207 -22.62 -2.09 -2.35
C ALA A 207 -23.76 -1.96 -3.37
N SER A 208 -24.89 -2.64 -3.10
CA SER A 208 -26.05 -2.62 -3.99
C SER A 208 -26.74 -1.25 -4.02
N ASN A 209 -26.88 -0.66 -5.19
CA ASN A 209 -27.65 0.57 -5.38
C ASN A 209 -29.18 0.39 -5.18
N ASN A 210 -29.67 -0.85 -5.10
CA ASN A 210 -31.08 -1.14 -4.89
C ASN A 210 -31.54 -0.89 -3.44
N THR A 211 -30.62 -0.81 -2.49
CA THR A 211 -30.91 -0.56 -1.08
C THR A 211 -30.47 0.83 -0.65
N THR A 212 -31.19 1.44 0.28
CA THR A 212 -30.82 2.75 0.84
C THR A 212 -29.44 2.71 1.52
N GLN A 213 -29.17 1.63 2.25
CA GLN A 213 -27.89 1.44 2.91
C GLN A 213 -26.74 1.31 1.88
N GLY A 214 -26.91 0.47 0.85
CA GLY A 214 -25.89 0.31 -0.16
C GLY A 214 -25.61 1.58 -0.97
N ARG A 215 -26.66 2.38 -1.25
CA ARG A 215 -26.46 3.71 -1.83
C ARG A 215 -25.65 4.63 -0.92
N ALA A 216 -25.90 4.59 0.40
CA ALA A 216 -25.10 5.36 1.36
C ALA A 216 -23.62 4.95 1.37
N GLU A 217 -23.34 3.66 1.26
CA GLU A 217 -21.98 3.13 1.17
C GLU A 217 -21.29 3.52 -0.15
N ASN A 218 -22.05 3.59 -1.26
CA ASN A 218 -21.51 4.00 -2.56
C ASN A 218 -21.16 5.50 -2.59
N ARG A 219 -21.92 6.36 -1.87
CA ARG A 219 -21.58 7.78 -1.72
C ARG A 219 -20.39 7.98 -0.79
N ARG A 220 -19.20 8.07 -1.34
CA ARG A 220 -17.94 8.15 -0.59
C ARG A 220 -16.86 8.94 -1.31
N VAL A 221 -15.83 9.30 -0.59
CA VAL A 221 -14.52 9.69 -1.15
C VAL A 221 -13.47 8.70 -0.68
N GLU A 222 -12.62 8.27 -1.58
CA GLU A 222 -11.46 7.44 -1.27
C GLU A 222 -10.18 8.25 -1.47
N ILE A 223 -9.26 8.19 -0.49
CA ILE A 223 -7.89 8.70 -0.65
C ILE A 223 -6.97 7.49 -0.72
N VAL A 224 -6.36 7.28 -1.87
CA VAL A 224 -5.41 6.18 -2.10
C VAL A 224 -4.00 6.73 -2.00
N LEU A 225 -3.27 6.31 -0.96
CA LEU A 225 -1.85 6.61 -0.80
C LEU A 225 -1.04 5.51 -1.47
N SER A 226 -0.30 5.86 -2.51
CA SER A 226 0.54 4.94 -3.28
C SER A 226 2.01 5.32 -3.11
N PRO A 227 2.93 4.37 -2.86
CA PRO A 227 4.34 4.69 -2.76
C PRO A 227 4.86 5.24 -4.08
N THR A 228 5.69 6.29 -4.02
CA THR A 228 6.45 6.75 -5.19
C THR A 228 7.63 5.81 -5.39
N ALA A 229 7.86 5.35 -6.61
CA ALA A 229 9.10 4.69 -6.94
C ALA A 229 10.26 5.63 -6.61
N GLY A 230 11.14 5.22 -5.70
CA GLY A 230 12.33 5.96 -5.34
C GLY A 230 13.39 5.89 -6.42
#